data_a847ed3a546146e9c5971d779aa3302e
#
_entry.id   a847ed3a546146e9c5971d779aa3302e
#
_cell.length_a   1.000
_cell.length_b   1.000
_cell.length_c   1.000
_cell.angle_alpha   90.00
_cell.angle_beta   90.00
_cell.angle_gamma   90.00
#
_symmetry.space_group_name_H-M   'P 1'
#
loop_
_entity.id
_entity.type
_entity.pdbx_description
1 polymer ?
#
loop_
_entity_poly.entity_id
_entity_poly.type
_entity_poly.pdbx_seq_one_letter_code
_entity_poly.pdbx_strand_id
1 'polypeptide(L)'
;MKPLYIPKGRAKEYGDYAVNIYTGCPHRCYYCFAPNVLHRDREQFHSCVDPRPGIVDALKKQLDREQITGKLIHLCFTCDPYPTGYDSSTTREVIKAIKASGNHVQILTKNGRDALRDFDLLDGEDWFGITYAGYNGYSYLEDYIPPEEPSSGTPHDRLWALSLAHSLRIKTWVSVEPVLVAQDALNLMELAEYVDLWKVGKLNYYPSQIDWKAFGERAEATLRARRANYYIKDDLRKEMEKP
;
A
#
# COMPACT_ATOMS: atom_id res chain seq x y z
N MET A 1 -15.75 19.30 3.65
CA MET A 1 -14.70 18.43 3.08
C MET A 1 -15.35 17.28 2.33
N LYS A 2 -14.79 16.82 1.21
CA LYS A 2 -15.21 15.61 0.48
C LYS A 2 -14.08 14.56 0.64
N PRO A 3 -14.10 13.73 1.70
CA PRO A 3 -13.00 12.85 2.02
C PRO A 3 -12.83 11.69 1.04
N LEU A 4 -13.92 11.13 0.54
CA LEU A 4 -13.91 10.06 -0.45
C LEU A 4 -13.82 10.65 -1.85
N TYR A 5 -12.88 10.16 -2.66
CA TYR A 5 -12.65 10.64 -4.02
C TYR A 5 -12.33 9.50 -4.98
N ILE A 6 -12.57 9.76 -6.28
CA ILE A 6 -12.17 8.83 -7.36
C ILE A 6 -10.71 9.11 -7.69
N PRO A 7 -9.82 8.10 -7.57
CA PRO A 7 -8.41 8.26 -7.90
C PRO A 7 -8.19 8.63 -9.37
N LYS A 8 -7.14 9.41 -9.64
CA LYS A 8 -6.74 9.83 -10.99
C LYS A 8 -5.31 9.43 -11.28
N GLY A 9 -4.93 9.43 -12.55
CA GLY A 9 -3.59 9.04 -12.99
C GLY A 9 -3.24 7.62 -12.55
N ARG A 10 -2.04 7.40 -12.03
CA ARG A 10 -1.56 6.08 -11.55
C ARG A 10 -2.39 5.51 -10.40
N ALA A 11 -2.98 6.36 -9.57
CA ALA A 11 -3.77 5.91 -8.42
C ALA A 11 -5.04 5.15 -8.83
N LYS A 12 -5.57 5.38 -10.05
CA LYS A 12 -6.75 4.65 -10.57
C LYS A 12 -6.52 3.14 -10.72
N GLU A 13 -5.26 2.69 -10.80
CA GLU A 13 -4.90 1.28 -10.88
C GLU A 13 -5.18 0.50 -9.58
N TYR A 14 -5.53 1.19 -8.49
CA TYR A 14 -5.73 0.59 -7.17
C TYR A 14 -7.18 0.29 -6.83
N GLY A 15 -8.12 1.11 -7.23
CA GLY A 15 -9.54 0.92 -6.92
C GLY A 15 -10.41 2.10 -7.35
N ASP A 16 -11.73 1.94 -7.17
CA ASP A 16 -12.73 2.92 -7.62
C ASP A 16 -12.73 4.19 -6.76
N TYR A 17 -12.51 4.04 -5.45
CA TYR A 17 -12.51 5.13 -4.48
C TYR A 17 -11.30 5.08 -3.57
N ALA A 18 -10.96 6.22 -3.00
CA ALA A 18 -9.92 6.32 -1.98
C ALA A 18 -10.24 7.39 -0.93
N VAL A 19 -9.63 7.22 0.24
CA VAL A 19 -9.65 8.22 1.33
C VAL A 19 -8.24 8.38 1.90
N ASN A 20 -7.78 9.63 2.10
CA ASN A 20 -6.55 9.93 2.81
C ASN A 20 -6.89 10.37 4.23
N ILE A 21 -6.44 9.63 5.21
CA ILE A 21 -6.83 9.80 6.62
C ILE A 21 -6.00 10.86 7.32
N TYR A 22 -4.69 10.86 7.08
CA TYR A 22 -3.74 11.74 7.77
C TYR A 22 -3.23 12.87 6.88
N THR A 23 -2.67 13.90 7.52
CA THR A 23 -2.10 15.06 6.84
C THR A 23 -0.68 14.84 6.37
N GLY A 24 0.03 13.89 6.98
CA GLY A 24 1.42 13.54 6.68
C GLY A 24 1.69 12.06 6.89
N CYS A 25 2.96 11.65 6.80
CA CYS A 25 3.42 10.28 7.00
C CYS A 25 4.82 10.27 7.62
N PRO A 26 5.06 9.59 8.76
CA PRO A 26 6.34 9.63 9.47
C PRO A 26 7.42 8.73 8.85
N HIS A 27 7.08 7.86 7.90
CA HIS A 27 7.96 6.80 7.38
C HIS A 27 9.22 7.31 6.67
N ARG A 28 9.30 8.58 6.27
CA ARG A 28 10.48 9.24 5.70
C ARG A 28 11.09 8.52 4.49
N CYS A 29 10.30 7.75 3.74
CA CYS A 29 10.79 7.08 2.55
C CYS A 29 11.44 8.08 1.59
N TYR A 30 12.69 7.85 1.17
CA TYR A 30 13.40 8.81 0.31
C TYR A 30 12.69 9.05 -1.03
N TYR A 31 12.06 8.02 -1.55
CA TYR A 31 11.31 8.04 -2.81
C TYR A 31 9.86 8.56 -2.66
N CYS A 32 9.47 9.04 -1.50
CA CYS A 32 8.08 9.48 -1.26
C CYS A 32 7.68 10.63 -2.19
N PHE A 33 6.64 10.41 -2.98
CA PHE A 33 6.10 11.39 -3.92
C PHE A 33 5.11 12.37 -3.26
N ALA A 34 4.56 12.00 -2.08
CA ALA A 34 3.44 12.72 -1.49
C ALA A 34 3.73 14.18 -1.16
N PRO A 35 4.89 14.56 -0.58
CA PRO A 35 5.21 15.98 -0.35
C PRO A 35 5.14 16.81 -1.64
N ASN A 36 5.69 16.28 -2.75
CA ASN A 36 5.73 16.98 -4.03
C ASN A 36 4.32 17.18 -4.62
N VAL A 37 3.48 16.14 -4.61
CA VAL A 37 2.10 16.20 -5.12
C VAL A 37 1.23 17.12 -4.27
N LEU A 38 1.49 17.18 -2.97
CA LEU A 38 0.75 18.04 -2.03
C LEU A 38 1.32 19.46 -1.94
N HIS A 39 2.40 19.77 -2.65
CA HIS A 39 3.12 21.04 -2.58
C HIS A 39 3.47 21.45 -1.14
N ARG A 40 3.96 20.47 -0.37
CA ARG A 40 4.36 20.65 1.02
C ARG A 40 5.84 20.49 1.21
N ASP A 41 6.39 21.22 2.17
CA ASP A 41 7.76 20.98 2.65
C ASP A 41 7.90 19.55 3.15
N ARG A 42 9.00 18.88 2.76
CA ARG A 42 9.21 17.46 3.01
C ARG A 42 9.35 17.16 4.52
N GLU A 43 10.12 17.98 5.25
CA GLU A 43 10.31 17.77 6.68
C GLU A 43 9.02 18.02 7.46
N GLN A 44 8.27 19.07 7.11
CA GLN A 44 6.97 19.33 7.68
C GLN A 44 5.98 18.21 7.41
N PHE A 45 5.98 17.63 6.19
CA PHE A 45 5.12 16.52 5.83
C PHE A 45 5.39 15.26 6.67
N HIS A 46 6.67 14.99 6.98
CA HIS A 46 7.06 13.82 7.74
C HIS A 46 6.97 13.99 9.27
N SER A 47 6.90 15.23 9.77
CA SER A 47 6.82 15.53 11.19
C SER A 47 5.42 15.92 11.70
N CYS A 48 4.51 16.35 10.81
CA CYS A 48 3.14 16.74 11.16
C CYS A 48 2.13 15.68 10.66
N VAL A 49 1.90 14.67 11.49
CA VAL A 49 1.07 13.51 11.15
C VAL A 49 -0.19 13.50 12.00
N ASP A 50 -1.14 14.36 11.64
CA ASP A 50 -2.43 14.47 12.33
C ASP A 50 -3.56 13.85 11.51
N PRO A 51 -4.59 13.28 12.15
CA PRO A 51 -5.82 12.96 11.44
C PRO A 51 -6.41 14.21 10.79
N ARG A 52 -6.92 14.07 9.58
CA ARG A 52 -7.62 15.19 8.92
C ARG A 52 -8.84 15.59 9.74
N PRO A 53 -9.01 16.88 10.09
CA PRO A 53 -10.07 17.30 10.98
C PRO A 53 -11.47 16.84 10.50
N GLY A 54 -12.19 16.14 11.40
CA GLY A 54 -13.54 15.68 11.14
C GLY A 54 -13.67 14.63 10.01
N ILE A 55 -12.60 13.92 9.70
CA ILE A 55 -12.54 12.97 8.55
C ILE A 55 -13.62 11.88 8.66
N VAL A 56 -13.82 11.31 9.84
CA VAL A 56 -14.76 10.19 10.06
C VAL A 56 -16.21 10.65 9.83
N ASP A 57 -16.61 11.77 10.43
CA ASP A 57 -17.97 12.29 10.28
C ASP A 57 -18.24 12.77 8.86
N ALA A 58 -17.27 13.40 8.22
CA ALA A 58 -17.38 13.83 6.83
C ALA A 58 -17.50 12.63 5.88
N LEU A 59 -16.77 11.53 6.17
CA LEU A 59 -16.86 10.29 5.40
C LEU A 59 -18.23 9.64 5.55
N LYS A 60 -18.73 9.47 6.77
CA LYS A 60 -20.08 8.93 7.04
C LYS A 60 -21.16 9.72 6.30
N LYS A 61 -21.13 11.06 6.42
CA LYS A 61 -22.08 11.95 5.72
C LYS A 61 -21.98 11.84 4.20
N GLN A 62 -20.78 11.65 3.64
CA GLN A 62 -20.60 11.51 2.21
C GLN A 62 -21.12 10.17 1.71
N LEU A 63 -20.77 9.06 2.37
CA LEU A 63 -21.23 7.71 2.01
C LEU A 63 -22.75 7.62 2.01
N ASP A 64 -23.39 8.18 3.04
CA ASP A 64 -24.85 8.24 3.14
C ASP A 64 -25.48 9.11 2.05
N ARG A 65 -25.01 10.35 1.91
CA ARG A 65 -25.56 11.29 0.92
C ARG A 65 -25.41 10.81 -0.53
N GLU A 66 -24.27 10.21 -0.86
CA GLU A 66 -23.96 9.76 -2.23
C GLU A 66 -24.39 8.30 -2.47
N GLN A 67 -24.98 7.64 -1.46
CA GLN A 67 -25.47 6.24 -1.49
C GLN A 67 -24.41 5.28 -2.05
N ILE A 68 -23.15 5.47 -1.63
CA ILE A 68 -22.02 4.64 -2.06
C ILE A 68 -22.02 3.36 -1.26
N THR A 69 -22.26 2.23 -1.94
CA THR A 69 -22.27 0.88 -1.35
C THR A 69 -21.69 -0.15 -2.32
N GLY A 70 -21.22 -1.29 -1.79
CA GLY A 70 -20.66 -2.39 -2.58
C GLY A 70 -19.35 -2.02 -3.30
N LYS A 71 -18.60 -1.02 -2.80
CA LYS A 71 -17.35 -0.54 -3.40
C LYS A 71 -16.14 -0.92 -2.58
N LEU A 72 -15.01 -1.11 -3.27
CA LEU A 72 -13.71 -1.27 -2.64
C LEU A 72 -13.05 0.10 -2.49
N ILE A 73 -12.78 0.50 -1.24
CA ILE A 73 -12.24 1.82 -0.90
C ILE A 73 -10.79 1.68 -0.45
N HIS A 74 -9.87 2.27 -1.21
CA HIS A 74 -8.45 2.26 -0.91
C HIS A 74 -8.10 3.26 0.21
N LEU A 75 -7.35 2.78 1.23
CA LEU A 75 -6.87 3.62 2.33
C LEU A 75 -5.48 4.17 2.02
N CYS A 76 -5.43 5.47 1.83
CA CYS A 76 -4.26 6.32 1.85
C CYS A 76 -3.28 6.18 0.66
N PHE A 77 -3.36 7.15 -0.27
CA PHE A 77 -2.30 7.35 -1.26
C PHE A 77 -1.22 8.34 -0.81
N THR A 78 -1.58 9.34 0.01
CA THR A 78 -0.65 10.40 0.42
C THR A 78 -0.22 10.32 1.89
N CYS A 79 -0.55 9.24 2.56
CA CYS A 79 -0.10 8.90 3.92
C CYS A 79 -0.11 7.38 4.06
N ASP A 80 0.35 6.87 5.19
CA ASP A 80 0.13 5.46 5.55
C ASP A 80 -1.07 5.38 6.50
N PRO A 81 -1.97 4.38 6.38
CA PRO A 81 -3.08 4.21 7.33
C PRO A 81 -2.61 3.83 8.74
N TYR A 82 -1.38 3.35 8.88
CA TYR A 82 -0.77 2.99 10.17
C TYR A 82 0.57 3.71 10.34
N PRO A 83 0.54 5.02 10.59
CA PRO A 83 1.76 5.82 10.72
C PRO A 83 2.56 5.39 11.96
N THR A 84 3.76 4.85 11.76
CA THR A 84 4.61 4.32 12.82
C THR A 84 4.89 5.36 13.92
N GLY A 85 4.65 4.98 15.18
CA GLY A 85 4.84 5.85 16.34
C GLY A 85 3.73 6.87 16.59
N TYR A 86 2.63 6.82 15.82
CA TYR A 86 1.47 7.71 15.99
C TYR A 86 0.19 6.90 16.27
N ASP A 87 -0.79 7.54 16.90
CA ASP A 87 -2.10 6.93 17.10
C ASP A 87 -2.83 6.74 15.76
N SER A 88 -3.18 5.51 15.46
CA SER A 88 -3.94 5.14 14.28
C SER A 88 -5.41 4.77 14.57
N SER A 89 -5.93 5.16 15.73
CA SER A 89 -7.35 4.93 16.11
C SER A 89 -8.33 5.50 15.08
N THR A 90 -8.00 6.62 14.45
CA THR A 90 -8.82 7.20 13.37
C THR A 90 -8.94 6.26 12.16
N THR A 91 -7.89 5.48 11.84
CA THR A 91 -7.98 4.45 10.78
C THR A 91 -9.04 3.41 11.11
N ARG A 92 -9.05 2.92 12.35
CA ARG A 92 -10.08 1.98 12.81
C ARG A 92 -11.50 2.54 12.65
N GLU A 93 -11.71 3.79 13.01
CA GLU A 93 -13.03 4.43 12.87
C GLU A 93 -13.41 4.68 11.39
N VAL A 94 -12.45 4.95 10.52
CA VAL A 94 -12.67 5.02 9.06
C VAL A 94 -13.06 3.65 8.51
N ILE A 95 -12.37 2.57 8.89
CA ILE A 95 -12.71 1.20 8.49
C ILE A 95 -14.15 0.87 8.91
N LYS A 96 -14.51 1.11 10.20
CA LYS A 96 -15.87 0.91 10.69
C LYS A 96 -16.92 1.67 9.89
N ALA A 97 -16.63 2.94 9.55
CA ALA A 97 -17.56 3.76 8.77
C ALA A 97 -17.76 3.22 7.34
N ILE A 98 -16.70 2.75 6.70
CA ILE A 98 -16.75 2.13 5.37
C ILE A 98 -17.57 0.83 5.43
N LYS A 99 -17.26 -0.05 6.37
CA LYS A 99 -17.94 -1.34 6.54
C LYS A 99 -19.44 -1.15 6.87
N ALA A 100 -19.76 -0.23 7.78
CA ALA A 100 -21.16 0.07 8.16
C ALA A 100 -22.02 0.59 7.00
N SER A 101 -21.40 1.15 5.94
CA SER A 101 -22.10 1.58 4.72
C SER A 101 -22.19 0.49 3.64
N GLY A 102 -21.81 -0.75 3.95
CA GLY A 102 -21.86 -1.88 3.01
C GLY A 102 -20.75 -1.83 1.95
N ASN A 103 -19.63 -1.15 2.25
CA ASN A 103 -18.44 -1.11 1.41
C ASN A 103 -17.31 -1.98 1.99
N HIS A 104 -16.27 -2.19 1.19
CA HIS A 104 -15.09 -2.98 1.54
C HIS A 104 -13.85 -2.09 1.55
N VAL A 105 -12.83 -2.47 2.34
CA VAL A 105 -11.58 -1.71 2.43
C VAL A 105 -10.45 -2.41 1.69
N GLN A 106 -9.59 -1.60 1.08
CA GLN A 106 -8.30 -2.02 0.57
C GLN A 106 -7.20 -1.27 1.32
N ILE A 107 -6.47 -1.97 2.15
CA ILE A 107 -5.36 -1.44 2.93
C ILE A 107 -4.06 -1.62 2.14
N LEU A 108 -3.19 -0.61 2.18
CA LEU A 108 -1.79 -0.71 1.79
C LEU A 108 -0.94 -0.02 2.86
N THR A 109 -0.01 -0.75 3.46
CA THR A 109 0.82 -0.20 4.54
C THR A 109 2.27 -0.66 4.48
N LYS A 110 3.15 0.14 5.10
CA LYS A 110 4.52 -0.22 5.46
C LYS A 110 4.69 -0.50 6.95
N ASN A 111 3.58 -0.60 7.69
CA ASN A 111 3.57 -0.90 9.13
C ASN A 111 2.60 -2.06 9.40
N GLY A 112 3.08 -3.28 9.15
CA GLY A 112 2.29 -4.51 9.32
C GLY A 112 1.87 -4.74 10.77
N ARG A 113 2.76 -4.47 11.73
CA ARG A 113 2.51 -4.73 13.16
C ARG A 113 1.31 -3.96 13.70
N ASP A 114 1.24 -2.65 13.43
CA ASP A 114 0.14 -1.83 13.95
C ASP A 114 -1.19 -2.13 13.24
N ALA A 115 -1.14 -2.64 12.00
CA ALA A 115 -2.32 -3.02 11.25
C ALA A 115 -3.07 -4.24 11.83
N LEU A 116 -2.37 -5.12 12.56
CA LEU A 116 -2.96 -6.33 13.16
C LEU A 116 -4.14 -6.03 14.07
N ARG A 117 -4.11 -4.87 14.75
CA ARG A 117 -5.19 -4.43 15.64
C ARG A 117 -6.56 -4.40 14.95
N ASP A 118 -6.59 -4.12 13.64
CA ASP A 118 -7.81 -3.89 12.89
C ASP A 118 -8.26 -5.12 12.07
N PHE A 119 -7.55 -6.25 12.15
CA PHE A 119 -7.91 -7.49 11.44
C PHE A 119 -9.26 -8.06 11.90
N ASP A 120 -9.68 -7.75 13.12
CA ASP A 120 -11.01 -8.11 13.64
C ASP A 120 -12.18 -7.42 12.90
N LEU A 121 -11.89 -6.36 12.13
CA LEU A 121 -12.87 -5.62 11.32
C LEU A 121 -12.93 -6.11 9.87
N LEU A 122 -11.95 -6.91 9.43
CA LEU A 122 -11.80 -7.32 8.04
C LEU A 122 -12.41 -8.71 7.81
N ASP A 123 -12.89 -8.91 6.59
CA ASP A 123 -13.43 -10.19 6.14
C ASP A 123 -12.92 -10.58 4.74
N GLY A 124 -13.44 -11.68 4.18
CA GLY A 124 -13.02 -12.19 2.88
C GLY A 124 -13.33 -11.30 1.68
N GLU A 125 -14.01 -10.16 1.86
CA GLU A 125 -14.23 -9.18 0.79
C GLU A 125 -13.26 -7.99 0.88
N ASP A 126 -12.56 -7.85 2.03
CA ASP A 126 -11.54 -6.82 2.23
C ASP A 126 -10.17 -7.26 1.74
N TRP A 127 -9.29 -6.30 1.49
CA TRP A 127 -7.93 -6.54 1.01
C TRP A 127 -6.90 -5.93 1.97
N PHE A 128 -6.03 -6.76 2.50
CA PHE A 128 -4.85 -6.31 3.23
C PHE A 128 -3.60 -6.43 2.37
N GLY A 129 -2.85 -5.37 2.24
CA GLY A 129 -1.65 -5.32 1.41
C GLY A 129 -0.49 -4.59 2.05
N ILE A 130 0.68 -4.95 1.56
CA ILE A 130 1.94 -4.33 1.97
C ILE A 130 2.72 -3.79 0.77
N THR A 131 3.55 -2.79 1.01
CA THR A 131 4.59 -2.41 0.05
C THR A 131 5.83 -3.26 0.27
N TYR A 132 6.38 -3.82 -0.82
CA TYR A 132 7.65 -4.54 -0.81
C TYR A 132 8.58 -4.00 -1.89
N ALA A 133 9.70 -3.41 -1.47
CA ALA A 133 10.63 -2.73 -2.38
C ALA A 133 11.86 -3.58 -2.75
N GLY A 134 12.08 -4.70 -2.05
CA GLY A 134 13.32 -5.49 -2.06
C GLY A 134 14.33 -4.92 -1.05
N TYR A 135 14.98 -5.80 -0.27
CA TYR A 135 15.76 -5.42 0.90
C TYR A 135 17.07 -6.20 1.03
N ASN A 136 17.71 -6.55 -0.10
CA ASN A 136 18.98 -7.30 -0.15
C ASN A 136 18.98 -8.62 0.66
N GLY A 137 17.83 -9.31 0.73
CA GLY A 137 17.67 -10.53 1.51
C GLY A 137 17.51 -10.31 3.01
N TYR A 138 17.42 -9.08 3.50
CA TYR A 138 17.28 -8.78 4.95
C TYR A 138 15.82 -8.73 5.43
N SER A 139 14.86 -8.99 4.56
CA SER A 139 13.42 -8.93 4.89
C SER A 139 12.98 -9.94 5.96
N TYR A 140 13.78 -10.96 6.25
CA TYR A 140 13.52 -11.95 7.28
C TYR A 140 14.04 -11.56 8.69
N LEU A 141 14.85 -10.49 8.79
CA LEU A 141 15.36 -10.02 10.08
C LEU A 141 14.31 -9.18 10.79
N GLU A 142 14.00 -9.53 12.04
CA GLU A 142 12.91 -8.90 12.82
C GLU A 142 13.14 -7.42 13.12
N ASP A 143 14.40 -7.03 13.27
CA ASP A 143 14.81 -5.67 13.65
C ASP A 143 15.42 -4.85 12.48
N TYR A 144 15.45 -5.41 11.28
CA TYR A 144 15.98 -4.70 10.11
C TYR A 144 15.03 -3.59 9.67
N ILE A 145 15.51 -2.36 9.72
CA ILE A 145 14.81 -1.18 9.15
C ILE A 145 15.58 -0.73 7.91
N PRO A 146 14.93 -0.72 6.74
CA PRO A 146 15.59 -0.29 5.51
C PRO A 146 16.02 1.18 5.61
N PRO A 147 17.28 1.54 5.26
CA PRO A 147 17.72 2.93 5.25
C PRO A 147 16.92 3.81 4.28
N GLU A 148 16.30 3.22 3.29
CA GLU A 148 15.40 3.88 2.33
C GLU A 148 14.03 4.22 2.93
N GLU A 149 13.68 3.60 4.07
CA GLU A 149 12.39 3.75 4.76
C GLU A 149 12.62 3.84 6.29
N PRO A 150 13.41 4.80 6.78
CA PRO A 150 14.05 4.76 8.10
C PRO A 150 13.09 4.84 9.30
N SER A 151 11.84 5.16 9.07
CA SER A 151 10.81 5.24 10.13
C SER A 151 9.57 4.43 9.78
N SER A 152 9.69 3.43 8.91
CA SER A 152 8.60 2.49 8.61
C SER A 152 8.64 1.28 9.55
N GLY A 153 7.63 0.42 9.50
CA GLY A 153 7.71 -0.91 10.09
C GLY A 153 8.71 -1.80 9.33
N THR A 154 9.22 -2.84 10.00
CA THR A 154 10.20 -3.75 9.38
C THR A 154 9.59 -4.51 8.20
N PRO A 155 10.38 -4.92 7.19
CA PRO A 155 9.90 -5.82 6.14
C PRO A 155 9.39 -7.16 6.70
N HIS A 156 10.03 -7.67 7.75
CA HIS A 156 9.61 -8.88 8.46
C HIS A 156 8.17 -8.75 8.99
N ASP A 157 7.88 -7.67 9.74
CA ASP A 157 6.54 -7.42 10.28
C ASP A 157 5.47 -7.28 9.17
N ARG A 158 5.84 -6.71 8.02
CA ARG A 158 4.94 -6.61 6.87
C ARG A 158 4.59 -7.98 6.31
N LEU A 159 5.61 -8.84 6.07
CA LEU A 159 5.41 -10.19 5.55
C LEU A 159 4.66 -11.07 6.54
N TRP A 160 4.97 -10.96 7.83
CA TRP A 160 4.26 -11.69 8.88
C TRP A 160 2.78 -11.29 8.95
N ALA A 161 2.48 -9.97 8.94
CA ALA A 161 1.10 -9.49 8.94
C ALA A 161 0.33 -9.95 7.69
N LEU A 162 0.99 -9.98 6.52
CA LEU A 162 0.38 -10.46 5.28
C LEU A 162 0.04 -11.95 5.38
N SER A 163 0.97 -12.78 5.86
CA SER A 163 0.75 -14.22 6.08
C SER A 163 -0.38 -14.48 7.08
N LEU A 164 -0.43 -13.69 8.17
CA LEU A 164 -1.51 -13.80 9.15
C LEU A 164 -2.88 -13.40 8.55
N ALA A 165 -2.94 -12.30 7.77
CA ALA A 165 -4.16 -11.90 7.07
C ALA A 165 -4.68 -13.02 6.17
N HIS A 166 -3.80 -13.65 5.40
CA HIS A 166 -4.15 -14.80 4.55
C HIS A 166 -4.72 -15.97 5.38
N SER A 167 -4.09 -16.30 6.51
CA SER A 167 -4.57 -17.37 7.41
C SER A 167 -5.97 -17.08 8.00
N LEU A 168 -6.31 -15.80 8.16
CA LEU A 168 -7.63 -15.32 8.60
C LEU A 168 -8.63 -15.19 7.43
N ARG A 169 -8.27 -15.62 6.22
CA ARG A 169 -9.09 -15.54 5.00
C ARG A 169 -9.41 -14.10 4.56
N ILE A 170 -8.61 -13.14 4.95
CA ILE A 170 -8.61 -11.79 4.38
C ILE A 170 -7.83 -11.86 3.08
N LYS A 171 -8.36 -11.28 1.99
CA LYS A 171 -7.63 -11.24 0.70
C LYS A 171 -6.35 -10.45 0.86
N THR A 172 -5.25 -10.99 0.31
CA THR A 172 -3.92 -10.40 0.46
C THR A 172 -3.35 -9.87 -0.83
N TRP A 173 -2.57 -8.80 -0.76
CA TRP A 173 -1.89 -8.29 -1.93
C TRP A 173 -0.55 -7.62 -1.62
N VAL A 174 0.33 -7.60 -2.60
CA VAL A 174 1.64 -6.94 -2.49
C VAL A 174 1.77 -5.88 -3.58
N SER A 175 2.06 -4.65 -3.15
CA SER A 175 2.53 -3.60 -4.05
C SER A 175 4.05 -3.65 -4.14
N VAL A 176 4.57 -4.20 -5.22
CA VAL A 176 6.00 -4.21 -5.54
C VAL A 176 6.32 -2.91 -6.29
N GLU A 177 6.20 -1.80 -5.57
CA GLU A 177 6.49 -0.44 -6.05
C GLU A 177 6.73 0.52 -4.87
N PRO A 178 7.90 1.18 -4.84
CA PRO A 178 8.98 1.08 -5.81
C PRO A 178 9.71 -0.25 -5.71
N VAL A 179 10.46 -0.60 -6.77
CA VAL A 179 11.45 -1.67 -6.70
C VAL A 179 12.83 -1.03 -6.52
N LEU A 180 13.51 -1.40 -5.44
CA LEU A 180 14.87 -0.94 -5.12
C LEU A 180 15.89 -2.06 -5.36
N VAL A 181 15.53 -3.30 -5.05
CA VAL A 181 16.34 -4.49 -5.27
C VAL A 181 15.53 -5.51 -6.09
N ALA A 182 15.78 -5.53 -7.39
CA ALA A 182 15.02 -6.34 -8.35
C ALA A 182 15.04 -7.84 -8.04
N GLN A 183 16.22 -8.41 -7.75
CA GLN A 183 16.36 -9.83 -7.48
C GLN A 183 15.60 -10.25 -6.23
N ASP A 184 15.62 -9.43 -5.19
CA ASP A 184 14.91 -9.74 -3.93
C ASP A 184 13.39 -9.69 -4.11
N ALA A 185 12.90 -8.73 -4.91
CA ALA A 185 11.49 -8.68 -5.27
C ALA A 185 11.05 -9.92 -6.08
N LEU A 186 11.88 -10.40 -7.00
CA LEU A 186 11.62 -11.64 -7.76
C LEU A 186 11.63 -12.87 -6.85
N ASN A 187 12.56 -12.95 -5.90
CA ASN A 187 12.62 -14.05 -4.93
C ASN A 187 11.34 -14.12 -4.08
N LEU A 188 10.82 -12.96 -3.64
CA LEU A 188 9.55 -12.94 -2.92
C LEU A 188 8.39 -13.44 -3.80
N MET A 189 8.32 -13.00 -5.07
CA MET A 189 7.30 -13.47 -6.01
C MET A 189 7.37 -14.97 -6.24
N GLU A 190 8.57 -15.55 -6.17
CA GLU A 190 8.78 -16.99 -6.34
C GLU A 190 8.36 -17.80 -5.10
N LEU A 191 8.54 -17.27 -3.90
CA LEU A 191 8.41 -18.01 -2.66
C LEU A 191 7.09 -17.79 -1.91
N ALA A 192 6.49 -16.60 -1.99
CA ALA A 192 5.32 -16.26 -1.17
C ALA A 192 4.02 -16.85 -1.74
N GLU A 193 3.45 -17.85 -1.04
CA GLU A 193 2.20 -18.52 -1.43
C GLU A 193 0.94 -17.86 -0.86
N TYR A 194 1.12 -16.97 0.10
CA TYR A 194 0.06 -16.28 0.82
C TYR A 194 -0.31 -14.90 0.21
N VAL A 195 -0.13 -14.76 -1.10
CA VAL A 195 -0.42 -13.52 -1.83
C VAL A 195 -1.46 -13.77 -2.92
N ASP A 196 -2.64 -13.20 -2.75
CA ASP A 196 -3.75 -13.37 -3.71
C ASP A 196 -3.63 -12.47 -4.94
N LEU A 197 -2.94 -11.31 -4.81
CA LEU A 197 -2.73 -10.37 -5.92
C LEU A 197 -1.39 -9.67 -5.83
N TRP A 198 -0.67 -9.66 -6.95
CA TRP A 198 0.57 -8.90 -7.13
C TRP A 198 0.33 -7.65 -7.98
N LYS A 199 0.75 -6.48 -7.50
CA LYS A 199 0.82 -5.26 -8.31
C LYS A 199 2.28 -4.87 -8.47
N VAL A 200 2.83 -5.04 -9.66
CA VAL A 200 4.27 -4.87 -9.94
C VAL A 200 4.50 -3.59 -10.72
N GLY A 201 5.30 -2.70 -10.17
CA GLY A 201 5.68 -1.43 -10.78
C GLY A 201 7.19 -1.24 -10.83
N LYS A 202 7.63 0.01 -10.90
CA LYS A 202 9.03 0.39 -10.96
C LYS A 202 9.33 1.56 -10.01
N LEU A 203 10.60 1.86 -9.78
CA LEU A 203 10.97 3.13 -9.14
C LEU A 203 10.69 4.28 -10.11
N ASN A 204 9.91 5.25 -9.66
CA ASN A 204 9.54 6.43 -10.41
C ASN A 204 10.19 7.68 -9.80
N TYR A 205 10.48 8.70 -10.63
CA TYR A 205 11.04 10.00 -10.25
C TYR A 205 12.51 10.01 -9.75
N TYR A 206 13.11 8.85 -9.58
CA TYR A 206 14.50 8.71 -9.12
C TYR A 206 15.30 7.87 -10.11
N PRO A 207 16.60 8.12 -10.26
CA PRO A 207 17.46 7.29 -11.11
C PRO A 207 17.54 5.87 -10.57
N SER A 208 17.66 4.91 -11.48
CA SER A 208 17.82 3.49 -11.16
C SER A 208 18.75 2.84 -12.17
N GLN A 209 19.52 1.86 -11.72
CA GLN A 209 20.35 1.00 -12.58
C GLN A 209 19.63 -0.31 -12.96
N ILE A 210 18.41 -0.51 -12.52
CA ILE A 210 17.62 -1.69 -12.85
C ILE A 210 17.22 -1.64 -14.32
N ASP A 211 17.53 -2.71 -15.05
CA ASP A 211 16.94 -2.95 -16.37
C ASP A 211 15.46 -3.28 -16.18
N TRP A 212 14.60 -2.29 -16.39
CA TRP A 212 13.16 -2.39 -16.16
C TRP A 212 12.48 -3.36 -17.13
N LYS A 213 13.00 -3.49 -18.37
CA LYS A 213 12.49 -4.46 -19.34
C LYS A 213 12.74 -5.87 -18.83
N ALA A 214 14.01 -6.20 -18.56
CA ALA A 214 14.39 -7.52 -18.06
C ALA A 214 13.70 -7.84 -16.72
N PHE A 215 13.59 -6.88 -15.79
CA PHE A 215 12.86 -7.07 -14.53
C PHE A 215 11.38 -7.38 -14.76
N GLY A 216 10.70 -6.59 -15.59
CA GLY A 216 9.27 -6.75 -15.87
C GLY A 216 8.96 -8.10 -16.53
N GLU A 217 9.76 -8.50 -17.54
CA GLU A 217 9.63 -9.78 -18.21
C GLU A 217 9.83 -10.97 -17.25
N ARG A 218 10.84 -10.90 -16.38
CA ARG A 218 11.08 -11.96 -15.37
C ARG A 218 9.97 -12.01 -14.33
N ALA A 219 9.52 -10.87 -13.83
CA ALA A 219 8.42 -10.80 -12.87
C ALA A 219 7.13 -11.42 -13.46
N GLU A 220 6.77 -11.03 -14.69
CA GLU A 220 5.60 -11.58 -15.37
C GLU A 220 5.73 -13.08 -15.62
N ALA A 221 6.90 -13.56 -16.06
CA ALA A 221 7.16 -14.98 -16.29
C ALA A 221 7.05 -15.79 -14.99
N THR A 222 7.63 -15.30 -13.87
CA THR A 222 7.57 -15.94 -12.56
C THR A 222 6.12 -16.06 -12.08
N LEU A 223 5.37 -14.96 -12.09
CA LEU A 223 3.98 -14.94 -11.62
C LEU A 223 3.06 -15.78 -12.49
N ARG A 224 3.28 -15.79 -13.80
CA ARG A 224 2.55 -16.64 -14.75
C ARG A 224 2.82 -18.13 -14.51
N ALA A 225 4.09 -18.53 -14.30
CA ALA A 225 4.47 -19.91 -14.01
C ALA A 225 3.81 -20.42 -12.73
N ARG A 226 3.62 -19.56 -11.75
CA ARG A 226 2.91 -19.85 -10.49
C ARG A 226 1.38 -19.77 -10.59
N ARG A 227 0.84 -19.37 -11.72
CA ARG A 227 -0.60 -19.10 -11.90
C ARG A 227 -1.15 -18.08 -10.90
N ALA A 228 -0.30 -17.16 -10.44
CA ALA A 228 -0.68 -16.08 -9.53
C ALA A 228 -1.53 -15.04 -10.25
N ASN A 229 -2.41 -14.35 -9.49
CA ASN A 229 -3.07 -13.16 -10.02
C ASN A 229 -2.09 -11.99 -9.94
N TYR A 230 -1.91 -11.26 -11.04
CA TYR A 230 -1.01 -10.13 -11.07
C TYR A 230 -1.48 -9.01 -12.01
N TYR A 231 -0.99 -7.82 -11.74
CA TYR A 231 -1.12 -6.65 -12.57
C TYR A 231 0.26 -5.98 -12.74
N ILE A 232 0.77 -5.94 -13.96
CA ILE A 232 1.95 -5.14 -14.28
C ILE A 232 1.48 -3.72 -14.54
N LYS A 233 1.95 -2.78 -13.73
CA LYS A 233 1.55 -1.38 -13.80
C LYS A 233 1.97 -0.72 -15.11
N ASP A 234 1.16 0.23 -15.58
CA ASP A 234 1.32 0.87 -16.89
C ASP A 234 2.73 1.40 -17.14
N ASP A 235 3.37 1.99 -16.12
CA ASP A 235 4.72 2.54 -16.30
C ASP A 235 5.80 1.47 -16.49
N LEU A 236 5.67 0.32 -15.81
CA LEU A 236 6.56 -0.81 -16.03
C LEU A 236 6.24 -1.50 -17.36
N ARG A 237 4.96 -1.63 -17.72
CA ARG A 237 4.54 -2.19 -19.00
C ARG A 237 5.16 -1.43 -20.17
N LYS A 238 5.16 -0.10 -20.11
CA LYS A 238 5.83 0.74 -21.13
C LYS A 238 7.33 0.49 -21.25
N GLU A 239 8.01 0.18 -20.15
CA GLU A 239 9.45 -0.18 -20.21
C GLU A 239 9.67 -1.55 -20.91
N MET A 240 8.77 -2.51 -20.66
CA MET A 240 8.82 -3.84 -21.29
C MET A 240 8.58 -3.79 -22.80
N GLU A 241 7.80 -2.82 -23.27
CA GLU A 241 7.46 -2.63 -24.69
C GLU A 241 8.52 -1.83 -25.48
N LYS A 242 9.55 -1.30 -24.83
CA LYS A 242 10.64 -0.62 -25.53
C LYS A 242 11.42 -1.59 -26.41
N PRO A 243 11.85 -1.12 -27.61
CA PRO A 243 12.61 -1.92 -28.55
C PRO A 243 13.94 -2.42 -27.98
#